data_10e351275935c52394049949d8bbd860
#
_entry.id   10e351275935c52394049949d8bbd860
#
_cell.length_a   1.000
_cell.length_b   1.000
_cell.length_c   1.000
_cell.angle_alpha   90.00
_cell.angle_beta   90.00
_cell.angle_gamma   90.00
#
_symmetry.space_group_name_H-M   'P 1'
#
loop_
_entity.id
_entity.type
_entity.pdbx_description
1 polymer ?
#
loop_
_entity_poly.entity_id
_entity_poly.type
_entity_poly.pdbx_seq_one_letter_code
_entity_poly.pdbx_strand_id
1 'polypeptide(L)'
;MTRRLPLALWSSFVLIFAALSYGSRFSAGKPERDVLYKWSTVVSGLVQFAVIGLIVYGISGLGNRRELLALRRPTSWRLAAVIGVGIGLAMLVLLSALSSLLKPGQEQGLTPDRWESNHAAAYVANGLVVCVVAPFVEEITFRGLGYSLLVPFGKWTAIVLVGLLFALAHGLVEAFPFLAAFGAMLAYLRSRVDSVYPGMIVHGLFNAVALAVAVSG
;
A
#
# COMPACT_ATOMS: atom_id res chain seq x y z
N MET A 1 10.62 -7.37 26.58
CA MET A 1 11.52 -7.32 25.38
C MET A 1 11.49 -5.93 24.80
N THR A 2 12.63 -5.34 24.56
CA THR A 2 12.73 -3.96 24.04
C THR A 2 12.20 -3.93 22.59
N ARG A 3 11.33 -2.98 22.29
CA ARG A 3 10.78 -2.76 20.92
C ARG A 3 11.87 -2.40 19.88
N ARG A 4 13.13 -2.28 20.32
CA ARG A 4 14.27 -1.87 19.46
C ARG A 4 14.57 -2.88 18.36
N LEU A 5 14.60 -4.19 18.67
CA LEU A 5 14.90 -5.21 17.67
C LEU A 5 13.79 -5.33 16.59
N PRO A 6 12.49 -5.46 16.93
CA PRO A 6 11.45 -5.44 15.91
C PRO A 6 11.45 -4.18 15.07
N LEU A 7 11.71 -3.00 15.65
CA LEU A 7 11.80 -1.75 14.91
C LEU A 7 12.99 -1.75 13.93
N ALA A 8 14.17 -2.18 14.38
CA ALA A 8 15.35 -2.27 13.54
C ALA A 8 15.13 -3.24 12.37
N LEU A 9 14.57 -4.43 12.62
CA LEU A 9 14.29 -5.43 11.58
C LEU A 9 13.26 -4.91 10.58
N TRP A 10 12.16 -4.31 11.05
CA TRP A 10 11.12 -3.76 10.17
C TRP A 10 11.66 -2.59 9.33
N SER A 11 12.36 -1.64 9.93
CA SER A 11 12.91 -0.50 9.20
C SER A 11 13.98 -0.93 8.18
N SER A 12 14.87 -1.86 8.54
CA SER A 12 15.84 -2.44 7.60
C SER A 12 15.15 -3.15 6.44
N PHE A 13 14.11 -3.96 6.73
CA PHE A 13 13.33 -4.64 5.70
C PHE A 13 12.70 -3.63 4.72
N VAL A 14 12.01 -2.59 5.23
CA VAL A 14 11.36 -1.59 4.38
C VAL A 14 12.38 -0.81 3.55
N LEU A 15 13.53 -0.42 4.13
CA LEU A 15 14.57 0.32 3.41
C LEU A 15 15.26 -0.53 2.35
N ILE A 16 15.54 -1.81 2.63
CA ILE A 16 16.10 -2.74 1.64
C ILE A 16 15.09 -2.96 0.51
N PHE A 17 13.81 -3.18 0.86
CA PHE A 17 12.75 -3.34 -0.13
C PHE A 17 12.61 -2.10 -1.03
N ALA A 18 12.63 -0.90 -0.45
CA ALA A 18 12.63 0.35 -1.19
C ALA A 18 13.85 0.47 -2.13
N ALA A 19 15.05 0.17 -1.62
CA ALA A 19 16.28 0.20 -2.43
C ALA A 19 16.20 -0.78 -3.62
N LEU A 20 15.67 -1.98 -3.41
CA LEU A 20 15.46 -2.97 -4.48
C LEU A 20 14.40 -2.49 -5.49
N SER A 21 13.31 -1.87 -5.03
CA SER A 21 12.25 -1.33 -5.89
C SER A 21 12.79 -0.22 -6.81
N TYR A 22 13.52 0.75 -6.25
CA TYR A 22 14.18 1.79 -7.05
C TYR A 22 15.30 1.23 -7.94
N GLY A 23 16.11 0.29 -7.42
CA GLY A 23 17.16 -0.39 -8.20
C GLY A 23 16.58 -1.09 -9.43
N SER A 24 15.50 -1.86 -9.26
CA SER A 24 14.79 -2.52 -10.35
C SER A 24 14.26 -1.49 -11.36
N ARG A 25 13.61 -0.43 -10.87
CA ARG A 25 13.06 0.62 -11.72
C ARG A 25 14.12 1.29 -12.61
N PHE A 26 15.24 1.71 -12.03
CA PHE A 26 16.29 2.40 -12.78
C PHE A 26 17.11 1.47 -13.68
N SER A 27 17.13 0.15 -13.39
CA SER A 27 17.84 -0.85 -14.21
C SER A 27 16.99 -1.41 -15.34
N ALA A 28 15.66 -1.52 -15.16
CA ALA A 28 14.77 -2.18 -16.12
C ALA A 28 14.32 -1.29 -17.30
N GLY A 29 14.63 0.02 -17.30
CA GLY A 29 14.16 0.93 -18.33
C GLY A 29 12.68 1.29 -18.18
N LYS A 30 11.98 1.50 -19.32
CA LYS A 30 10.55 1.85 -19.29
C LYS A 30 9.73 0.67 -18.77
N PRO A 31 8.70 0.92 -17.91
CA PRO A 31 7.80 -0.13 -17.44
C PRO A 31 7.17 -0.86 -18.62
N GLU A 32 7.07 -2.17 -18.51
CA GLU A 32 6.34 -2.96 -19.48
C GLU A 32 4.86 -2.60 -19.40
N ARG A 33 4.22 -2.38 -20.55
CA ARG A 33 2.79 -2.14 -20.65
C ARG A 33 2.02 -3.45 -20.53
N ASP A 34 0.75 -3.36 -20.18
CA ASP A 34 -0.16 -4.50 -20.16
C ASP A 34 0.23 -5.64 -19.19
N VAL A 35 1.03 -5.32 -18.16
CA VAL A 35 1.46 -6.30 -17.16
C VAL A 35 0.27 -6.99 -16.48
N LEU A 36 -0.87 -6.30 -16.36
CA LEU A 36 -2.07 -6.84 -15.71
C LEU A 36 -2.77 -7.93 -16.54
N TYR A 37 -2.46 -8.05 -17.83
CA TYR A 37 -2.98 -9.12 -18.67
C TYR A 37 -2.12 -10.41 -18.64
N LYS A 38 -1.09 -10.46 -17.78
CA LYS A 38 -0.16 -11.58 -17.69
C LYS A 38 -0.37 -12.42 -16.43
N TRP A 39 -0.44 -13.72 -16.58
CA TRP A 39 -0.47 -14.67 -15.46
C TRP A 39 0.84 -14.67 -14.65
N SER A 40 1.98 -14.38 -15.29
CA SER A 40 3.25 -14.21 -14.61
C SER A 40 3.21 -13.10 -13.56
N THR A 41 2.47 -12.01 -13.83
CA THR A 41 2.26 -10.91 -12.88
C THR A 41 1.43 -11.37 -11.68
N VAL A 42 0.38 -12.18 -11.88
CA VAL A 42 -0.39 -12.78 -10.78
C VAL A 42 0.51 -13.60 -9.87
N VAL A 43 1.29 -14.52 -10.47
CA VAL A 43 2.17 -15.41 -9.70
C VAL A 43 3.25 -14.64 -8.97
N SER A 44 3.95 -13.72 -9.64
CA SER A 44 5.00 -12.91 -9.01
C SER A 44 4.45 -12.02 -7.89
N GLY A 45 3.27 -11.41 -8.08
CA GLY A 45 2.60 -10.63 -7.04
C GLY A 45 2.23 -11.48 -5.82
N LEU A 46 1.64 -12.65 -6.02
CA LEU A 46 1.30 -13.56 -4.93
C LEU A 46 2.56 -14.01 -4.16
N VAL A 47 3.63 -14.38 -4.86
CA VAL A 47 4.90 -14.76 -4.24
C VAL A 47 5.49 -13.60 -3.46
N GLN A 48 5.53 -12.39 -4.05
CA GLN A 48 6.05 -11.20 -3.38
C GLN A 48 5.29 -10.90 -2.09
N PHE A 49 3.95 -10.85 -2.13
CA PHE A 49 3.14 -10.57 -0.95
C PHE A 49 3.18 -11.69 0.08
N ALA A 50 3.32 -12.96 -0.34
CA ALA A 50 3.55 -14.05 0.59
C ALA A 50 4.89 -13.89 1.34
N VAL A 51 5.97 -13.55 0.65
CA VAL A 51 7.28 -13.30 1.27
C VAL A 51 7.22 -12.12 2.24
N ILE A 52 6.63 -10.99 1.83
CA ILE A 52 6.45 -9.83 2.71
C ILE A 52 5.64 -10.21 3.94
N GLY A 53 4.52 -10.90 3.75
CA GLY A 53 3.64 -11.35 4.84
C GLY A 53 4.36 -12.27 5.83
N LEU A 54 5.19 -13.20 5.36
CA LEU A 54 5.99 -14.09 6.20
C LEU A 54 7.05 -13.32 7.02
N ILE A 55 7.73 -12.35 6.40
CA ILE A 55 8.70 -11.49 7.10
C ILE A 55 8.01 -10.70 8.21
N VAL A 56 6.88 -10.05 7.89
CA VAL A 56 6.10 -9.26 8.85
C VAL A 56 5.56 -10.14 9.99
N TYR A 57 5.07 -11.33 9.65
CA TYR A 57 4.61 -12.32 10.63
C TYR A 57 5.74 -12.76 11.56
N GLY A 58 6.94 -12.99 11.03
CA GLY A 58 8.14 -13.34 11.81
C GLY A 58 8.53 -12.21 12.76
N ILE A 59 8.67 -10.97 12.25
CA ILE A 59 9.06 -9.80 13.07
C ILE A 59 8.01 -9.53 14.17
N SER A 60 6.72 -9.62 13.85
CA SER A 60 5.65 -9.41 14.83
C SER A 60 5.63 -10.45 15.95
N GLY A 61 6.20 -11.64 15.72
CA GLY A 61 6.37 -12.70 16.71
C GLY A 61 7.37 -12.37 17.82
N LEU A 62 8.24 -11.37 17.62
CA LEU A 62 9.17 -10.86 18.64
C LEU A 62 8.47 -9.98 19.71
N GLY A 63 7.16 -9.77 19.60
CA GLY A 63 6.34 -9.03 20.55
C GLY A 63 4.92 -9.60 20.64
N ASN A 64 3.99 -8.78 21.12
CA ASN A 64 2.57 -9.15 21.08
C ASN A 64 2.03 -8.96 19.66
N ARG A 65 1.97 -10.03 18.89
CA ARG A 65 1.57 -10.03 17.48
C ARG A 65 0.21 -9.38 17.26
N ARG A 66 -0.77 -9.68 18.13
CA ARG A 66 -2.12 -9.11 18.02
C ARG A 66 -2.16 -7.60 18.20
N GLU A 67 -1.33 -7.07 19.09
CA GLU A 67 -1.17 -5.63 19.28
C GLU A 67 -0.42 -4.98 18.13
N LEU A 68 0.72 -5.57 17.73
CA LEU A 68 1.59 -5.03 16.71
C LEU A 68 0.91 -4.97 15.34
N LEU A 69 0.17 -6.00 14.94
CA LEU A 69 -0.51 -6.05 13.64
C LEU A 69 -1.86 -5.35 13.64
N ALA A 70 -2.41 -5.02 14.82
CA ALA A 70 -3.72 -4.36 14.99
C ALA A 70 -4.88 -5.04 14.24
N LEU A 71 -4.83 -6.36 14.13
CA LEU A 71 -5.86 -7.22 13.55
C LEU A 71 -7.01 -7.38 14.56
N ARG A 72 -7.77 -6.32 14.76
CA ARG A 72 -8.89 -6.22 15.69
C ARG A 72 -9.99 -5.33 15.18
N ARG A 73 -11.21 -5.49 15.69
CA ARG A 73 -12.34 -4.63 15.31
C ARG A 73 -12.02 -3.17 15.62
N PRO A 74 -12.39 -2.24 14.71
CA PRO A 74 -12.22 -0.81 14.96
C PRO A 74 -13.09 -0.34 16.12
N THR A 75 -12.64 0.68 16.83
CA THR A 75 -13.41 1.30 17.92
C THR A 75 -14.74 1.87 17.45
N SER A 76 -14.82 2.30 16.18
CA SER A 76 -16.05 2.79 15.56
C SER A 76 -16.03 2.61 14.04
N TRP A 77 -16.92 1.81 13.50
CA TRP A 77 -17.12 1.67 12.06
C TRP A 77 -17.68 2.94 11.42
N ARG A 78 -18.53 3.69 12.14
CA ARG A 78 -19.07 4.98 11.66
C ARG A 78 -17.95 6.00 11.47
N LEU A 79 -17.08 6.14 12.48
CA LEU A 79 -15.92 7.03 12.37
C LEU A 79 -14.97 6.58 11.25
N ALA A 80 -14.75 5.28 11.12
CA ALA A 80 -13.94 4.72 10.03
C ALA A 80 -14.50 5.07 8.66
N ALA A 81 -15.82 4.93 8.46
CA ALA A 81 -16.49 5.27 7.21
C ALA A 81 -16.39 6.78 6.89
N VAL A 82 -16.64 7.66 7.86
CA VAL A 82 -16.53 9.12 7.68
C VAL A 82 -15.10 9.51 7.27
N ILE A 83 -14.09 9.00 8.00
CA ILE A 83 -12.68 9.29 7.65
C ILE A 83 -12.34 8.67 6.30
N GLY A 84 -12.78 7.44 6.00
CA GLY A 84 -12.54 6.77 4.71
C GLY A 84 -13.09 7.55 3.52
N VAL A 85 -14.33 8.05 3.62
CA VAL A 85 -14.89 8.93 2.60
C VAL A 85 -14.08 10.22 2.47
N GLY A 86 -13.69 10.84 3.60
CA GLY A 86 -12.81 12.02 3.60
C GLY A 86 -11.48 11.77 2.90
N ILE A 87 -10.86 10.60 3.12
CA ILE A 87 -9.63 10.19 2.42
C ILE A 87 -9.90 10.08 0.92
N GLY A 88 -10.96 9.39 0.50
CA GLY A 88 -11.34 9.27 -0.92
C GLY A 88 -11.48 10.64 -1.60
N LEU A 89 -12.22 11.56 -0.99
CA LEU A 89 -12.41 12.92 -1.51
C LEU A 89 -11.09 13.70 -1.56
N ALA A 90 -10.27 13.63 -0.51
CA ALA A 90 -8.97 14.30 -0.48
C ALA A 90 -8.03 13.77 -1.56
N MET A 91 -8.04 12.46 -1.82
CA MET A 91 -7.22 11.85 -2.87
C MET A 91 -7.71 12.24 -4.27
N LEU A 92 -9.02 12.38 -4.49
CA LEU A 92 -9.57 12.89 -5.76
C LEU A 92 -9.13 14.33 -6.01
N VAL A 93 -9.20 15.19 -5.00
CA VAL A 93 -8.73 16.58 -5.09
C VAL A 93 -7.22 16.62 -5.37
N LEU A 94 -6.44 15.82 -4.65
CA LEU A 94 -4.98 15.76 -4.83
C LEU A 94 -4.62 15.25 -6.23
N LEU A 95 -5.29 14.21 -6.73
CA LEU A 95 -5.09 13.68 -8.07
C LEU A 95 -5.43 14.74 -9.13
N SER A 96 -6.56 15.42 -8.99
CA SER A 96 -6.95 16.51 -9.89
C SER A 96 -5.93 17.66 -9.88
N ALA A 97 -5.45 18.07 -8.71
CA ALA A 97 -4.47 19.15 -8.58
C ALA A 97 -3.09 18.78 -9.15
N LEU A 98 -2.70 17.51 -9.08
CA LEU A 98 -1.40 17.04 -9.55
C LEU A 98 -1.42 16.43 -10.96
N SER A 99 -2.59 16.24 -11.56
CA SER A 99 -2.74 15.56 -12.87
C SER A 99 -2.00 16.24 -14.01
N SER A 100 -1.80 17.56 -13.94
CA SER A 100 -1.01 18.33 -14.93
C SER A 100 0.50 18.16 -14.78
N LEU A 101 0.96 17.76 -13.59
CA LEU A 101 2.38 17.66 -13.23
C LEU A 101 2.86 16.21 -13.15
N LEU A 102 1.97 15.30 -12.73
CA LEU A 102 2.31 13.92 -12.42
C LEU A 102 1.37 12.96 -13.17
N LYS A 103 1.95 11.87 -13.70
CA LYS A 103 1.20 10.79 -14.37
C LYS A 103 1.42 9.44 -13.63
N PRO A 104 0.96 9.33 -12.39
CA PRO A 104 1.32 8.21 -11.50
C PRO A 104 0.90 6.84 -12.05
N GLY A 105 -0.22 6.74 -12.77
CA GLY A 105 -0.69 5.49 -13.37
C GLY A 105 0.23 4.97 -14.49
N GLN A 106 0.83 5.86 -15.26
CA GLN A 106 1.75 5.48 -16.34
C GLN A 106 3.10 4.98 -15.80
N GLU A 107 3.51 5.50 -14.64
CA GLU A 107 4.76 5.12 -14.00
C GLU A 107 4.78 3.67 -13.51
N GLN A 108 3.63 3.12 -13.14
CA GLN A 108 3.51 1.75 -12.63
C GLN A 108 3.32 0.69 -13.71
N GLY A 109 3.00 1.07 -14.95
CA GLY A 109 2.61 0.13 -15.99
C GLY A 109 1.27 -0.58 -15.72
N LEU A 110 0.50 -0.10 -14.73
CA LEU A 110 -0.80 -0.67 -14.33
C LEU A 110 -1.97 -0.12 -15.16
N THR A 111 -1.70 0.80 -16.09
CA THR A 111 -2.71 1.38 -16.96
C THR A 111 -2.57 0.74 -18.34
N PRO A 112 -3.42 -0.23 -18.72
CA PRO A 112 -3.41 -0.79 -20.05
C PRO A 112 -3.89 0.24 -21.07
N ASP A 113 -3.38 0.15 -22.31
CA ASP A 113 -3.76 1.07 -23.39
C ASP A 113 -5.22 0.85 -23.85
N ARG A 114 -5.78 -0.33 -23.60
CA ARG A 114 -7.15 -0.72 -24.00
C ARG A 114 -7.63 -1.95 -23.23
N TRP A 115 -8.94 -2.16 -23.23
CA TRP A 115 -9.53 -3.41 -22.74
C TRP A 115 -9.26 -4.57 -23.69
N GLU A 116 -8.74 -5.69 -23.17
CA GLU A 116 -8.50 -6.92 -23.89
C GLU A 116 -9.33 -8.07 -23.33
N SER A 117 -10.48 -8.35 -23.96
CA SER A 117 -11.42 -9.38 -23.51
C SER A 117 -10.80 -10.79 -23.46
N ASN A 118 -9.88 -11.10 -24.35
CA ASN A 118 -9.19 -12.41 -24.40
C ASN A 118 -8.27 -12.64 -23.20
N HIS A 119 -7.86 -11.58 -22.49
CA HIS A 119 -7.01 -11.62 -21.32
C HIS A 119 -7.74 -11.21 -20.04
N ALA A 120 -9.06 -11.10 -20.10
CA ALA A 120 -9.90 -10.66 -18.96
C ALA A 120 -9.67 -11.50 -17.68
N ALA A 121 -9.48 -12.81 -17.80
CA ALA A 121 -9.24 -13.69 -16.66
C ALA A 121 -7.96 -13.32 -15.89
N ALA A 122 -6.86 -13.06 -16.62
CA ALA A 122 -5.59 -12.63 -16.00
C ALA A 122 -5.74 -11.23 -15.39
N TYR A 123 -6.46 -10.31 -16.05
CA TYR A 123 -6.74 -8.97 -15.53
C TYR A 123 -7.52 -9.02 -14.22
N VAL A 124 -8.60 -9.80 -14.16
CA VAL A 124 -9.39 -9.97 -12.93
C VAL A 124 -8.56 -10.62 -11.82
N ALA A 125 -7.76 -11.63 -12.14
CA ALA A 125 -6.87 -12.27 -11.17
C ALA A 125 -5.83 -11.28 -10.60
N ASN A 126 -5.19 -10.46 -11.47
CA ASN A 126 -4.32 -9.38 -11.04
C ASN A 126 -5.08 -8.32 -10.24
N GLY A 127 -6.31 -7.99 -10.64
CA GLY A 127 -7.20 -7.09 -9.90
C GLY A 127 -7.45 -7.59 -8.46
N LEU A 128 -7.67 -8.88 -8.26
CA LEU A 128 -7.80 -9.47 -6.92
C LEU A 128 -6.49 -9.35 -6.11
N VAL A 129 -5.35 -9.56 -6.76
CA VAL A 129 -4.05 -9.35 -6.08
C VAL A 129 -3.91 -7.89 -5.66
N VAL A 130 -4.14 -6.94 -6.54
CA VAL A 130 -3.96 -5.50 -6.30
C VAL A 130 -5.00 -4.91 -5.35
N CYS A 131 -6.26 -5.40 -5.40
CA CYS A 131 -7.35 -4.82 -4.60
C CYS A 131 -7.57 -5.52 -3.25
N VAL A 132 -7.08 -6.75 -3.07
CA VAL A 132 -7.32 -7.53 -1.85
C VAL A 132 -6.02 -7.96 -1.20
N VAL A 133 -5.16 -8.71 -1.91
CA VAL A 133 -3.95 -9.29 -1.33
C VAL A 133 -2.94 -8.21 -0.96
N ALA A 134 -2.65 -7.28 -1.88
CA ALA A 134 -1.73 -6.17 -1.64
C ALA A 134 -2.19 -5.29 -0.48
N PRO A 135 -3.42 -4.73 -0.45
CA PRO A 135 -3.90 -3.94 0.68
C PRO A 135 -3.84 -4.69 2.02
N PHE A 136 -4.19 -5.99 2.03
CA PHE A 136 -4.09 -6.79 3.25
C PHE A 136 -2.65 -6.81 3.79
N VAL A 137 -1.68 -7.19 2.96
CA VAL A 137 -0.28 -7.33 3.37
C VAL A 137 0.35 -5.97 3.68
N GLU A 138 0.06 -4.94 2.89
CA GLU A 138 0.60 -3.60 3.08
C GLU A 138 0.05 -2.94 4.34
N GLU A 139 -1.25 -3.07 4.62
CA GLU A 139 -1.83 -2.50 5.84
C GLU A 139 -1.26 -3.17 7.11
N ILE A 140 -1.06 -4.49 7.13
CA ILE A 140 -0.41 -5.13 8.29
C ILE A 140 1.07 -4.75 8.40
N THR A 141 1.76 -4.52 7.26
CA THR A 141 3.17 -4.11 7.23
C THR A 141 3.37 -2.70 7.75
N PHE A 142 2.60 -1.74 7.22
CA PHE A 142 2.79 -0.32 7.49
C PHE A 142 1.92 0.20 8.63
N ARG A 143 0.59 -0.05 8.60
CA ARG A 143 -0.36 0.47 9.61
C ARG A 143 -0.49 -0.45 10.81
N GLY A 144 -0.25 -1.75 10.64
CA GLY A 144 -0.09 -2.69 11.73
C GLY A 144 1.26 -2.52 12.41
N LEU A 145 2.26 -3.22 11.88
CA LEU A 145 3.59 -3.33 12.48
C LEU A 145 4.31 -1.98 12.55
N GLY A 146 4.48 -1.31 11.42
CA GLY A 146 5.23 -0.05 11.33
C GLY A 146 4.69 1.05 12.24
N TYR A 147 3.39 1.33 12.15
CA TYR A 147 2.75 2.33 13.01
C TYR A 147 2.87 1.97 14.50
N SER A 148 2.63 0.70 14.86
CA SER A 148 2.72 0.24 16.24
C SER A 148 4.13 0.32 16.83
N LEU A 149 5.17 0.19 15.99
CA LEU A 149 6.57 0.34 16.40
C LEU A 149 7.00 1.81 16.49
N LEU A 150 6.43 2.69 15.68
CA LEU A 150 6.79 4.10 15.59
C LEU A 150 5.98 5.00 16.53
N VAL A 151 4.75 4.62 16.91
CA VAL A 151 3.88 5.47 17.74
C VAL A 151 4.47 5.88 19.09
N PRO A 152 5.37 5.12 19.75
CA PRO A 152 6.04 5.57 20.96
C PRO A 152 6.91 6.84 20.79
N PHE A 153 7.31 7.14 19.55
CA PHE A 153 8.07 8.36 19.22
C PHE A 153 7.16 9.57 18.90
N GLY A 154 5.86 9.39 19.05
CA GLY A 154 4.84 10.39 18.79
C GLY A 154 3.88 9.99 17.67
N LYS A 155 2.60 10.29 17.89
CA LYS A 155 1.52 9.93 16.95
C LYS A 155 1.75 10.51 15.54
N TRP A 156 2.06 11.80 15.47
CA TRP A 156 2.25 12.48 14.20
C TRP A 156 3.54 12.04 13.49
N THR A 157 4.60 11.80 14.27
CA THR A 157 5.85 11.21 13.77
C THR A 157 5.57 9.85 13.10
N ALA A 158 4.81 8.99 13.78
CA ALA A 158 4.45 7.68 13.22
C ALA A 158 3.60 7.81 11.94
N ILE A 159 2.62 8.72 11.90
CA ILE A 159 1.78 8.95 10.72
C ILE A 159 2.63 9.38 9.53
N VAL A 160 3.50 10.38 9.72
CA VAL A 160 4.33 10.91 8.63
C VAL A 160 5.35 9.88 8.16
N LEU A 161 6.08 9.25 9.09
CA LEU A 161 7.11 8.27 8.72
C LEU A 161 6.51 7.04 8.02
N VAL A 162 5.37 6.53 8.49
CA VAL A 162 4.68 5.42 7.82
C VAL A 162 4.25 5.80 6.42
N GLY A 163 3.73 7.02 6.22
CA GLY A 163 3.36 7.51 4.88
C GLY A 163 4.55 7.61 3.93
N LEU A 164 5.66 8.19 4.41
CA LEU A 164 6.89 8.32 3.61
C LEU A 164 7.51 6.96 3.27
N LEU A 165 7.61 6.05 4.24
CA LEU A 165 8.17 4.71 4.04
C LEU A 165 7.28 3.85 3.13
N PHE A 166 5.96 4.02 3.21
CA PHE A 166 5.03 3.40 2.29
C PHE A 166 5.28 3.85 0.84
N ALA A 167 5.41 5.15 0.61
CA ALA A 167 5.71 5.69 -0.71
C ALA A 167 7.09 5.24 -1.22
N LEU A 168 8.11 5.26 -0.37
CA LEU A 168 9.46 4.79 -0.72
C LEU A 168 9.45 3.31 -1.15
N ALA A 169 8.71 2.45 -0.46
CA ALA A 169 8.64 1.03 -0.77
C ALA A 169 8.10 0.75 -2.20
N HIS A 170 7.31 1.67 -2.77
CA HIS A 170 6.78 1.51 -4.12
C HIS A 170 7.81 1.75 -5.24
N GLY A 171 8.94 2.40 -4.94
CA GLY A 171 9.99 2.68 -5.93
C GLY A 171 9.55 3.65 -7.05
N LEU A 172 8.54 4.49 -6.80
CA LEU A 172 7.97 5.42 -7.78
C LEU A 172 8.40 6.86 -7.46
N VAL A 173 8.74 7.62 -8.49
CA VAL A 173 9.20 9.01 -8.36
C VAL A 173 8.03 9.98 -8.50
N GLU A 174 7.28 9.88 -9.59
CA GLU A 174 6.15 10.76 -9.86
C GLU A 174 4.97 10.51 -8.91
N ALA A 175 4.70 9.23 -8.59
CA ALA A 175 3.64 8.86 -7.66
C ALA A 175 4.02 9.07 -6.18
N PHE A 176 5.28 9.36 -5.86
CA PHE A 176 5.76 9.46 -4.48
C PHE A 176 4.94 10.43 -3.61
N PRO A 177 4.69 11.70 -3.99
CA PRO A 177 3.94 12.64 -3.16
C PRO A 177 2.50 12.14 -2.90
N PHE A 178 1.89 11.56 -3.92
CA PHE A 178 0.55 10.99 -3.85
C PHE A 178 0.49 9.79 -2.90
N LEU A 179 1.42 8.85 -3.04
CA LEU A 179 1.51 7.67 -2.18
C LEU A 179 1.87 8.03 -0.73
N ALA A 180 2.73 9.04 -0.52
CA ALA A 180 3.07 9.51 0.82
C ALA A 180 1.85 10.13 1.52
N ALA A 181 1.07 10.95 0.82
CA ALA A 181 -0.18 11.52 1.34
C ALA A 181 -1.20 10.43 1.64
N PHE A 182 -1.45 9.51 0.71
CA PHE A 182 -2.36 8.37 0.91
C PHE A 182 -1.92 7.51 2.07
N GLY A 183 -0.62 7.20 2.13
CA GLY A 183 -0.01 6.44 3.20
C GLY A 183 -0.21 7.06 4.58
N ALA A 184 -0.01 8.37 4.68
CA ALA A 184 -0.21 9.13 5.92
C ALA A 184 -1.68 9.21 6.33
N MET A 185 -2.60 9.39 5.36
CA MET A 185 -4.05 9.41 5.63
C MET A 185 -4.56 8.06 6.16
N LEU A 186 -4.10 6.93 5.60
CA LEU A 186 -4.44 5.60 6.11
C LEU A 186 -3.83 5.36 7.51
N ALA A 187 -2.61 5.86 7.78
CA ALA A 187 -2.02 5.82 9.12
C ALA A 187 -2.79 6.70 10.11
N TYR A 188 -3.32 7.84 9.68
CA TYR A 188 -4.24 8.66 10.47
C TYR A 188 -5.53 7.90 10.78
N LEU A 189 -6.17 7.28 9.78
CA LEU A 189 -7.35 6.43 9.98
C LEU A 189 -7.06 5.35 11.04
N ARG A 190 -5.95 4.60 10.88
CA ARG A 190 -5.49 3.61 11.87
C ARG A 190 -5.37 4.22 13.28
N SER A 191 -4.83 5.42 13.40
CA SER A 191 -4.64 6.12 14.68
C SER A 191 -5.96 6.50 15.37
N ARG A 192 -7.04 6.65 14.59
CA ARG A 192 -8.36 7.09 15.08
C ARG A 192 -9.26 5.92 15.47
N VAL A 193 -9.09 4.78 14.81
CA VAL A 193 -10.01 3.64 15.00
C VAL A 193 -9.34 2.39 15.56
N ASP A 194 -8.04 2.43 15.81
CA ASP A 194 -7.23 1.38 16.42
C ASP A 194 -7.33 0.01 15.74
N SER A 195 -7.46 -0.01 14.41
CA SER A 195 -7.62 -1.21 13.58
C SER A 195 -7.06 -1.00 12.19
N VAL A 196 -6.52 -2.05 11.56
CA VAL A 196 -6.08 -2.02 10.15
C VAL A 196 -7.21 -2.36 9.17
N TYR A 197 -8.30 -3.01 9.61
CA TYR A 197 -9.38 -3.44 8.72
C TYR A 197 -10.01 -2.30 7.90
N PRO A 198 -10.34 -1.13 8.49
CA PRO A 198 -10.86 -0.02 7.70
C PRO A 198 -9.86 0.49 6.65
N GLY A 199 -8.56 0.50 6.99
CA GLY A 199 -7.50 0.81 6.03
C GLY A 199 -7.48 -0.14 4.85
N MET A 200 -7.57 -1.46 5.09
CA MET A 200 -7.64 -2.48 4.03
C MET A 200 -8.81 -2.24 3.07
N ILE A 201 -9.99 -1.90 3.62
CA ILE A 201 -11.19 -1.63 2.81
C ILE A 201 -10.99 -0.37 1.97
N VAL A 202 -10.58 0.75 2.59
CA VAL A 202 -10.37 2.03 1.88
C VAL A 202 -9.30 1.88 0.81
N HIS A 203 -8.19 1.22 1.13
CA HIS A 203 -7.09 0.96 0.20
C HIS A 203 -7.52 0.08 -0.97
N GLY A 204 -8.19 -1.05 -0.69
CA GLY A 204 -8.70 -1.94 -1.73
C GLY A 204 -9.72 -1.28 -2.66
N LEU A 205 -10.64 -0.49 -2.10
CA LEU A 205 -11.59 0.28 -2.90
C LEU A 205 -10.90 1.34 -3.75
N PHE A 206 -9.89 2.03 -3.20
CA PHE A 206 -9.11 3.00 -3.96
C PHE A 206 -8.41 2.34 -5.17
N ASN A 207 -7.76 1.20 -4.96
CA ASN A 207 -7.12 0.43 -6.03
C ASN A 207 -8.14 -0.07 -7.06
N ALA A 208 -9.31 -0.54 -6.62
CA ALA A 208 -10.36 -1.01 -7.53
C ALA A 208 -10.89 0.11 -8.43
N VAL A 209 -11.12 1.30 -7.88
CA VAL A 209 -11.50 2.48 -8.67
C VAL A 209 -10.40 2.85 -9.66
N ALA A 210 -9.13 2.87 -9.23
CA ALA A 210 -8.01 3.18 -10.11
C ALA A 210 -7.91 2.19 -11.29
N LEU A 211 -8.05 0.88 -11.04
CA LEU A 211 -8.06 -0.13 -12.10
C LEU A 211 -9.26 -0.01 -13.02
N ALA A 212 -10.46 0.27 -12.48
CA ALA A 212 -11.66 0.45 -13.31
C ALA A 212 -11.53 1.66 -14.24
N VAL A 213 -11.02 2.78 -13.73
CA VAL A 213 -10.77 3.99 -14.54
C VAL A 213 -9.71 3.73 -15.62
N ALA A 214 -8.67 2.96 -15.30
CA ALA A 214 -7.57 2.67 -16.23
C ALA A 214 -8.03 1.96 -17.51
N VAL A 215 -9.13 1.18 -17.49
CA VAL A 215 -9.64 0.43 -18.66
C VAL A 215 -10.88 1.08 -19.28
N SER A 216 -11.40 2.18 -18.73
CA SER A 216 -12.60 2.87 -19.22
C SER A 216 -12.28 4.08 -20.10
N GLY A 217 -11.04 4.50 -20.18
CA GLY A 217 -10.52 5.60 -21.03
C GLY A 217 -9.87 5.10 -22.25
#